data_b6341959d50cef9c14f68a01bbd4bc4a
#
_entry.id   b6341959d50cef9c14f68a01bbd4bc4a
#
_cell.length_a   1.000
_cell.length_b   1.000
_cell.length_c   1.000
_cell.angle_alpha   90.00
_cell.angle_beta   90.00
_cell.angle_gamma   90.00
#
_symmetry.space_group_name_H-M   'P 1'
#
loop_
_entity.id
_entity.type
_entity.pdbx_description
1 polymer ?
#
loop_
_entity_poly.entity_id
_entity_poly.type
_entity_poly.pdbx_seq_one_letter_code
_entity_poly.pdbx_strand_id
1 'polypeptide(L)'
;LLGAIMASAGTIFAKLGLKGIDANLLTAIRGIVMAIIVTIAALSFGKVSMTALQSLSSKQWLFVVLSGVGGALSWIFFYQALATGPIVVVTVVDKLSIVFTAILAMVVLVEGITLQAGIGLVLVFLGTLLVAIPWEKIKAFFG
;
A
#
# COMPACT_ATOMS: atom_id res chain seq x y z
N LEU A 1 7.42 -10.94 -7.90
CA LEU A 1 6.69 -10.74 -9.14
C LEU A 1 5.22 -11.14 -9.01
N LEU A 2 4.91 -12.37 -8.51
CA LEU A 2 3.53 -12.86 -8.35
C LEU A 2 2.66 -11.93 -7.48
N GLY A 3 3.19 -11.43 -6.36
CA GLY A 3 2.48 -10.48 -5.50
C GLY A 3 2.11 -9.18 -6.22
N ALA A 4 2.97 -8.67 -7.10
CA ALA A 4 2.68 -7.47 -7.89
C ALA A 4 1.54 -7.72 -8.90
N ILE A 5 1.52 -8.89 -9.54
CA ILE A 5 0.45 -9.28 -10.47
C ILE A 5 -0.89 -9.39 -9.72
N MET A 6 -0.91 -10.06 -8.57
CA MET A 6 -2.12 -10.20 -7.74
C MET A 6 -2.61 -8.83 -7.23
N ALA A 7 -1.71 -7.95 -6.81
CA ALA A 7 -2.07 -6.60 -6.38
C ALA A 7 -2.68 -5.79 -7.53
N SER A 8 -2.10 -5.89 -8.74
CA SER A 8 -2.63 -5.22 -9.93
C SER A 8 -4.03 -5.71 -10.31
N ALA A 9 -4.23 -7.03 -10.35
CA ALA A 9 -5.54 -7.63 -10.60
C ALA A 9 -6.57 -7.17 -9.55
N GLY A 10 -6.19 -7.20 -8.26
CA GLY A 10 -7.04 -6.72 -7.17
C GLY A 10 -7.42 -5.25 -7.30
N THR A 11 -6.52 -4.39 -7.79
CA THR A 11 -6.80 -2.97 -8.00
C THR A 11 -7.79 -2.76 -9.16
N ILE A 12 -7.65 -3.52 -10.26
CA ILE A 12 -8.60 -3.48 -11.38
C ILE A 12 -9.99 -3.93 -10.92
N PHE A 13 -10.11 -5.07 -10.22
CA PHE A 13 -11.39 -5.53 -9.69
C PHE A 13 -12.01 -4.53 -8.71
N ALA A 14 -11.20 -3.91 -7.86
CA ALA A 14 -11.69 -2.86 -6.95
C ALA A 14 -12.23 -1.65 -7.73
N LYS A 15 -11.54 -1.19 -8.77
CA LYS A 15 -12.03 -0.08 -9.61
C LYS A 15 -13.34 -0.41 -10.32
N LEU A 16 -13.50 -1.65 -10.77
CA LEU A 16 -14.77 -2.12 -11.34
C LEU A 16 -15.88 -2.18 -10.28
N GLY A 17 -15.56 -2.65 -9.07
CA GLY A 17 -16.48 -2.72 -7.94
C GLY A 17 -16.92 -1.36 -7.41
N LEU A 18 -16.10 -0.30 -7.58
CA LEU A 18 -16.45 1.07 -7.18
C LEU A 18 -17.56 1.70 -8.03
N LYS A 19 -17.97 1.06 -9.12
CA LYS A 19 -19.12 1.54 -9.91
C LYS A 19 -20.42 1.32 -9.13
N GLY A 20 -20.91 2.40 -8.49
CA GLY A 20 -22.16 2.38 -7.73
C GLY A 20 -22.04 1.93 -6.27
N ILE A 21 -20.83 1.74 -5.76
CA ILE A 21 -20.56 1.41 -4.36
C ILE A 21 -19.69 2.49 -3.74
N ASP A 22 -19.98 2.86 -2.49
CA ASP A 22 -19.15 3.78 -1.72
C ASP A 22 -17.75 3.19 -1.46
N ALA A 23 -16.72 4.03 -1.57
CA ALA A 23 -15.32 3.61 -1.42
C ALA A 23 -15.01 3.03 -0.03
N ASN A 24 -15.61 3.57 1.04
CA ASN A 24 -15.40 3.07 2.39
C ASN A 24 -16.09 1.72 2.58
N LEU A 25 -17.29 1.55 2.02
CA LEU A 25 -18.00 0.28 2.04
C LEU A 25 -17.22 -0.81 1.29
N LEU A 26 -16.71 -0.51 0.09
CA LEU A 26 -15.85 -1.44 -0.65
C LEU A 26 -14.60 -1.81 0.15
N THR A 27 -13.95 -0.81 0.76
CA THR A 27 -12.75 -1.02 1.58
C THR A 27 -13.05 -1.94 2.78
N ALA A 28 -14.17 -1.73 3.47
CA ALA A 28 -14.57 -2.55 4.61
C ALA A 28 -14.83 -4.00 4.20
N ILE A 29 -15.64 -4.23 3.17
CA ILE A 29 -15.94 -5.59 2.66
C ILE A 29 -14.65 -6.29 2.22
N ARG A 30 -13.81 -5.60 1.45
CA ARG A 30 -12.52 -6.14 1.02
C ARG A 30 -11.62 -6.50 2.20
N GLY A 31 -11.56 -5.64 3.24
CA GLY A 31 -10.80 -5.89 4.45
C GLY A 31 -11.22 -7.18 5.16
N ILE A 32 -12.53 -7.42 5.28
CA ILE A 32 -13.09 -8.64 5.85
C ILE A 32 -12.70 -9.87 5.02
N VAL A 33 -12.88 -9.81 3.69
CA VAL A 33 -12.51 -10.92 2.79
C VAL A 33 -11.02 -11.24 2.91
N MET A 34 -10.16 -10.23 2.93
CA MET A 34 -8.72 -10.44 3.09
C MET A 34 -8.37 -11.02 4.45
N ALA A 35 -9.00 -10.53 5.53
CA ALA A 35 -8.79 -11.07 6.87
C ALA A 35 -9.15 -12.56 6.94
N ILE A 36 -10.27 -12.95 6.36
CA ILE A 36 -10.70 -14.37 6.30
C ILE A 36 -9.68 -15.22 5.55
N ILE A 37 -9.28 -14.79 4.33
CA ILE A 37 -8.34 -15.55 3.50
C ILE A 37 -6.99 -15.71 4.19
N VAL A 38 -6.44 -14.63 4.76
CA VAL A 38 -5.14 -14.66 5.45
C VAL A 38 -5.21 -15.52 6.70
N THR A 39 -6.32 -15.45 7.45
CA THR A 39 -6.52 -16.28 8.65
C THR A 39 -6.59 -17.77 8.29
N ILE A 40 -7.36 -18.14 7.27
CA ILE A 40 -7.44 -19.52 6.78
C ILE A 40 -6.06 -20.03 6.34
N ALA A 41 -5.33 -19.23 5.57
CA ALA A 41 -3.98 -19.59 5.13
C ALA A 41 -3.03 -19.79 6.33
N ALA A 42 -3.05 -18.87 7.30
CA ALA A 42 -2.19 -18.97 8.49
C ALA A 42 -2.51 -20.19 9.35
N LEU A 43 -3.78 -20.53 9.48
CA LEU A 43 -4.24 -21.76 10.16
C LEU A 43 -3.78 -23.02 9.39
N SER A 44 -3.93 -23.03 8.07
CA SER A 44 -3.51 -24.16 7.22
C SER A 44 -2.00 -24.43 7.29
N PHE A 45 -1.19 -23.40 7.49
CA PHE A 45 0.25 -23.53 7.70
C PHE A 45 0.63 -23.86 9.15
N GLY A 46 -0.33 -24.04 10.06
CA GLY A 46 -0.08 -24.34 11.47
C GLY A 46 0.69 -23.25 12.23
N LYS A 47 0.63 -22.00 11.73
CA LYS A 47 1.36 -20.86 12.31
C LYS A 47 0.56 -20.13 13.38
N VAL A 48 -0.75 -20.34 13.44
CA VAL A 48 -1.65 -19.73 14.43
C VAL A 48 -2.01 -20.77 15.46
N SER A 49 -1.52 -20.58 16.68
CA SER A 49 -1.90 -21.37 17.85
C SER A 49 -2.13 -20.45 19.04
N MET A 50 -2.91 -20.90 20.01
CA MET A 50 -3.13 -20.12 21.22
C MET A 50 -1.81 -19.85 21.96
N THR A 51 -0.90 -20.82 21.96
CA THR A 51 0.43 -20.69 22.54
C THR A 51 1.26 -19.61 21.83
N ALA A 52 1.21 -19.55 20.48
CA ALA A 52 1.91 -18.54 19.72
C ALA A 52 1.35 -17.13 19.99
N LEU A 53 0.04 -16.99 20.10
CA LEU A 53 -0.60 -15.70 20.44
C LEU A 53 -0.23 -15.23 21.85
N GLN A 54 -0.21 -16.15 22.82
CA GLN A 54 0.15 -15.85 24.22
C GLN A 54 1.64 -15.54 24.40
N SER A 55 2.49 -16.02 23.51
CA SER A 55 3.94 -15.74 23.54
C SER A 55 4.32 -14.34 23.08
N LEU A 56 3.39 -13.60 22.45
CA LEU A 56 3.63 -12.23 21.99
C LEU A 56 3.76 -11.26 23.16
N SER A 57 4.87 -10.52 23.20
CA SER A 57 5.06 -9.45 24.17
C SER A 57 4.13 -8.26 23.89
N SER A 58 3.86 -7.43 24.90
CA SER A 58 3.04 -6.23 24.75
C SER A 58 3.60 -5.28 23.68
N LYS A 59 4.93 -5.21 23.53
CA LYS A 59 5.59 -4.40 22.50
C LYS A 59 5.31 -4.95 21.09
N GLN A 60 5.31 -6.27 20.91
CA GLN A 60 4.96 -6.89 19.63
C GLN A 60 3.49 -6.66 19.27
N TRP A 61 2.59 -6.79 20.26
CA TRP A 61 1.18 -6.47 20.08
C TRP A 61 0.97 -5.02 19.65
N LEU A 62 1.66 -4.07 20.29
CA LEU A 62 1.60 -2.65 19.93
C LEU A 62 2.00 -2.43 18.46
N PHE A 63 3.12 -3.00 18.03
CA PHE A 63 3.57 -2.84 16.64
C PHE A 63 2.65 -3.51 15.61
N VAL A 64 2.11 -4.68 15.92
CA VAL A 64 1.12 -5.35 15.06
C VAL A 64 -0.13 -4.47 14.90
N VAL A 65 -0.65 -3.93 16.00
CA VAL A 65 -1.84 -3.06 15.96
C VAL A 65 -1.54 -1.77 15.19
N LEU A 66 -0.43 -1.10 15.45
CA LEU A 66 -0.04 0.12 14.74
C LEU A 66 0.14 -0.14 13.23
N SER A 67 0.75 -1.26 12.87
CA SER A 67 0.88 -1.67 11.45
C SER A 67 -0.49 -1.91 10.81
N GLY A 68 -1.40 -2.57 11.51
CA GLY A 68 -2.77 -2.79 11.03
C GLY A 68 -3.53 -1.48 10.83
N VAL A 69 -3.44 -0.55 11.78
CA VAL A 69 -4.05 0.79 11.68
C VAL A 69 -3.47 1.57 10.49
N GLY A 70 -2.14 1.60 10.35
CA GLY A 70 -1.48 2.26 9.23
C GLY A 70 -1.92 1.69 7.87
N GLY A 71 -2.00 0.37 7.77
CA GLY A 71 -2.49 -0.31 6.57
C GLY A 71 -3.95 0.01 6.25
N ALA A 72 -4.82 -0.01 7.26
CA ALA A 72 -6.24 0.30 7.09
C ALA A 72 -6.46 1.75 6.62
N LEU A 73 -5.79 2.71 7.25
CA LEU A 73 -5.85 4.11 6.84
C LEU A 73 -5.33 4.31 5.41
N SER A 74 -4.21 3.68 5.06
CA SER A 74 -3.68 3.72 3.70
C SER A 74 -4.70 3.22 2.68
N TRP A 75 -5.41 2.12 2.95
CA TRP A 75 -6.44 1.61 2.05
C TRP A 75 -7.65 2.52 1.94
N ILE A 76 -8.10 3.12 3.03
CA ILE A 76 -9.21 4.09 3.01
C ILE A 76 -8.88 5.23 2.03
N PHE A 77 -7.72 5.86 2.19
CA PHE A 77 -7.30 6.96 1.30
C PHE A 77 -7.07 6.50 -0.14
N PHE A 78 -6.46 5.33 -0.33
CA PHE A 78 -6.23 4.77 -1.66
C PHE A 78 -7.54 4.54 -2.43
N TYR A 79 -8.55 3.91 -1.79
CA TYR A 79 -9.82 3.63 -2.46
C TYR A 79 -10.70 4.86 -2.64
N GLN A 80 -10.63 5.83 -1.75
CA GLN A 80 -11.26 7.15 -1.97
C GLN A 80 -10.65 7.84 -3.20
N ALA A 81 -9.34 7.88 -3.31
CA ALA A 81 -8.67 8.42 -4.49
C ALA A 81 -9.00 7.61 -5.76
N LEU A 82 -9.06 6.28 -5.65
CA LEU A 82 -9.39 5.39 -6.77
C LEU A 82 -10.85 5.55 -7.24
N ALA A 83 -11.77 5.92 -6.35
CA ALA A 83 -13.16 6.17 -6.72
C ALA A 83 -13.29 7.33 -7.72
N THR A 84 -12.55 8.40 -7.52
CA THR A 84 -12.64 9.65 -8.29
C THR A 84 -11.55 9.82 -9.35
N GLY A 85 -10.34 9.26 -9.11
CA GLY A 85 -9.16 9.46 -9.95
C GLY A 85 -8.94 8.39 -11.01
N PRO A 86 -8.09 8.71 -12.02
CA PRO A 86 -7.61 7.71 -12.99
C PRO A 86 -6.76 6.65 -12.28
N ILE A 87 -7.04 5.38 -12.58
CA ILE A 87 -6.38 4.24 -11.93
C ILE A 87 -4.84 4.29 -12.01
N VAL A 88 -4.31 4.68 -13.18
CA VAL A 88 -2.86 4.74 -13.39
C VAL A 88 -2.23 5.80 -12.48
N VAL A 89 -2.80 7.00 -12.42
CA VAL A 89 -2.28 8.09 -11.59
C VAL A 89 -2.33 7.70 -10.11
N VAL A 90 -3.49 7.24 -9.63
CA VAL A 90 -3.65 6.84 -8.22
C VAL A 90 -2.68 5.72 -7.83
N THR A 91 -2.54 4.70 -8.68
CA THR A 91 -1.65 3.57 -8.41
C THR A 91 -0.18 3.98 -8.43
N VAL A 92 0.22 4.89 -9.31
CA VAL A 92 1.61 5.37 -9.38
C VAL A 92 1.93 6.28 -8.20
N VAL A 93 1.01 7.17 -7.81
CA VAL A 93 1.17 8.04 -6.62
C VAL A 93 1.27 7.20 -5.33
N ASP A 94 0.50 6.12 -5.22
CA ASP A 94 0.60 5.17 -4.10
C ASP A 94 2.03 4.59 -3.94
N LYS A 95 2.79 4.46 -5.04
CA LYS A 95 4.18 3.99 -5.00
C LYS A 95 5.16 4.97 -4.35
N LEU A 96 4.78 6.21 -4.07
CA LEU A 96 5.58 7.10 -3.21
C LEU A 96 5.76 6.51 -1.80
N SER A 97 4.89 5.62 -1.37
CA SER A 97 5.05 4.87 -0.13
C SER A 97 6.40 4.15 -0.04
N ILE A 98 6.96 3.70 -1.17
CA ILE A 98 8.29 3.06 -1.22
C ILE A 98 9.38 4.06 -0.80
N VAL A 99 9.29 5.30 -1.29
CA VAL A 99 10.26 6.36 -0.96
C VAL A 99 10.15 6.74 0.52
N PHE A 100 8.92 6.94 1.02
CA PHE A 100 8.70 7.23 2.45
C PHE A 100 9.16 6.08 3.35
N THR A 101 8.89 4.82 2.95
CA THR A 101 9.36 3.65 3.70
C THR A 101 10.88 3.62 3.78
N ALA A 102 11.59 3.91 2.68
CA ALA A 102 13.05 3.95 2.68
C ALA A 102 13.59 5.07 3.60
N ILE A 103 12.99 6.26 3.58
CA ILE A 103 13.35 7.36 4.48
C ILE A 103 13.12 6.95 5.95
N LEU A 104 11.96 6.36 6.26
CA LEU A 104 11.66 5.91 7.62
C LEU A 104 12.59 4.79 8.07
N ALA A 105 12.96 3.85 7.18
CA ALA A 105 13.92 2.80 7.49
C ALA A 105 15.29 3.37 7.84
N MET A 106 15.77 4.38 7.11
CA MET A 106 17.02 5.07 7.44
C MET A 106 16.98 5.77 8.80
N VAL A 107 15.87 6.45 9.10
CA VAL A 107 15.76 7.28 10.31
C VAL A 107 15.43 6.45 11.55
N VAL A 108 14.50 5.50 11.43
CA VAL A 108 13.95 4.75 12.57
C VAL A 108 14.72 3.46 12.82
N LEU A 109 15.06 2.73 11.74
CA LEU A 109 15.76 1.44 11.82
C LEU A 109 17.27 1.59 11.65
N VAL A 110 17.75 2.81 11.32
CA VAL A 110 19.18 3.11 11.05
C VAL A 110 19.74 2.19 9.95
N GLU A 111 18.91 1.82 8.99
CA GLU A 111 19.31 0.99 7.85
C GLU A 111 20.07 1.82 6.82
N GLY A 112 21.25 1.35 6.42
CA GLY A 112 22.00 1.96 5.32
C GLY A 112 21.35 1.69 3.96
N ILE A 113 21.31 2.72 3.11
CA ILE A 113 20.85 2.57 1.72
C ILE A 113 22.06 2.53 0.79
N THR A 114 22.11 1.54 -0.11
CA THR A 114 23.14 1.48 -1.14
C THR A 114 22.93 2.59 -2.17
N LEU A 115 24.00 3.05 -2.81
CA LEU A 115 23.91 4.08 -3.87
C LEU A 115 22.93 3.66 -4.98
N GLN A 116 22.96 2.38 -5.37
CA GLN A 116 22.03 1.82 -6.36
C GLN A 116 20.56 1.96 -5.93
N ALA A 117 20.25 1.62 -4.68
CA ALA A 117 18.89 1.77 -4.14
C ALA A 117 18.47 3.25 -4.08
N GLY A 118 19.37 4.14 -3.67
CA GLY A 118 19.13 5.58 -3.67
C GLY A 118 18.78 6.12 -5.05
N ILE A 119 19.56 5.77 -6.08
CA ILE A 119 19.25 6.13 -7.47
C ILE A 119 17.88 5.58 -7.88
N GLY A 120 17.56 4.32 -7.57
CA GLY A 120 16.28 3.71 -7.87
C GLY A 120 15.10 4.47 -7.22
N LEU A 121 15.24 4.89 -5.96
CA LEU A 121 14.22 5.67 -5.24
C LEU A 121 14.00 7.04 -5.88
N VAL A 122 15.06 7.72 -6.31
CA VAL A 122 14.96 9.00 -7.02
C VAL A 122 14.21 8.81 -8.34
N LEU A 123 14.51 7.75 -9.10
CA LEU A 123 13.80 7.45 -10.34
C LEU A 123 12.32 7.15 -10.11
N VAL A 124 11.97 6.42 -9.05
CA VAL A 124 10.57 6.17 -8.66
C VAL A 124 9.87 7.49 -8.33
N PHE A 125 10.50 8.35 -7.55
CA PHE A 125 9.95 9.65 -7.19
C PHE A 125 9.71 10.53 -8.42
N LEU A 126 10.71 10.69 -9.27
CA LEU A 126 10.61 11.50 -10.49
C LEU A 126 9.59 10.93 -11.48
N GLY A 127 9.57 9.61 -11.67
CA GLY A 127 8.58 8.93 -12.50
C GLY A 127 7.16 9.13 -12.00
N THR A 128 6.97 9.10 -10.68
CA THR A 128 5.66 9.37 -10.06
C THR A 128 5.21 10.81 -10.30
N LEU A 129 6.10 11.78 -10.13
CA LEU A 129 5.77 13.20 -10.42
C LEU A 129 5.39 13.40 -11.89
N LEU A 130 6.11 12.76 -12.79
CA LEU A 130 5.83 12.86 -14.23
C LEU A 130 4.44 12.32 -14.60
N VAL A 131 4.00 11.23 -13.96
CA VAL A 131 2.66 10.67 -14.18
C VAL A 131 1.57 11.48 -13.48
N ALA A 132 1.87 12.04 -12.31
CA ALA A 132 0.89 12.80 -11.51
C ALA A 132 0.62 14.21 -12.05
N ILE A 133 1.59 14.83 -12.72
CA ILE A 133 1.46 16.20 -13.24
C ILE A 133 0.85 16.18 -14.65
N PRO A 134 -0.29 16.85 -14.88
CA PRO A 134 -0.86 16.96 -16.22
C PRO A 134 0.11 17.59 -17.21
N TRP A 135 0.21 17.02 -18.40
CA TRP A 135 1.14 17.47 -19.46
C TRP A 135 1.02 18.95 -19.80
N GLU A 136 -0.19 19.51 -19.73
CA GLU A 136 -0.43 20.93 -19.96
C GLU A 136 0.29 21.84 -18.96
N LYS A 137 0.40 21.41 -17.70
CA LYS A 137 1.14 22.15 -16.66
C LYS A 137 2.66 22.06 -16.90
N ILE A 138 3.14 20.93 -17.40
CA ILE A 138 4.54 20.77 -17.74
C ILE A 138 4.92 21.69 -18.90
N LYS A 139 4.10 21.75 -19.96
CA LYS A 139 4.31 22.67 -21.08
C LYS A 139 4.31 24.14 -20.64
N ALA A 140 3.40 24.54 -19.75
CA ALA A 140 3.32 25.92 -19.26
C ALA A 140 4.53 26.34 -18.41
N PHE A 141 5.32 25.38 -17.91
CA PHE A 141 6.51 25.67 -17.12
C PHE A 141 7.77 25.85 -18.02
N PHE A 142 7.79 25.20 -19.18
CA PHE A 142 8.92 25.26 -20.13
C PHE A 142 8.68 26.17 -21.35
N GLY A 143 7.50 26.72 -21.53
CA GLY A 143 7.14 27.63 -22.62
C GLY A 143 6.80 29.01 -22.16
#